data_e7ecd7328b5d3883b8af5f07375ebc56
#
_entry.id   e7ecd7328b5d3883b8af5f07375ebc56
#
_cell.length_a   1.000
_cell.length_b   1.000
_cell.length_c   1.000
_cell.angle_alpha   90.00
_cell.angle_beta   90.00
_cell.angle_gamma   90.00
#
_symmetry.space_group_name_H-M   'P 1'
#
loop_
_entity.id
_entity.type
_entity.pdbx_description
1 polymer ?
#
loop_
_entity_poly.entity_id
_entity_poly.type
_entity_poly.pdbx_seq_one_letter_code
_entity_poly.pdbx_strand_id
1 'polypeptide(L)'
;VPALALAQGERRMLSLDEAIAVTLTENPAMKAAEFEEKAAMQERRAAIGLRMPKINVTGAYAYLGKDIGFDFNEMKGPAKNLAGQLLGSGLIPPEAIPSINGLLNPLLNADWFLTLQDRSLGFVGGGVTMPIWLGGKINAANRAARINERTAAEQGNQTRNALISELVERYFGLALAMQVVEVRRQVVDGVRRHLEDAIALEKNGMIAQ
;
A
#
# COMPACT_ATOMS: atom_id res chain seq x y z
N VAL A 1 -2.51 23.78 -20.85
CA VAL A 1 -3.45 24.71 -20.16
C VAL A 1 -4.84 24.31 -20.62
N PRO A 2 -5.67 23.63 -19.83
CA PRO A 2 -7.06 23.42 -20.18
C PRO A 2 -7.83 24.70 -19.94
N ALA A 3 -8.52 25.16 -20.99
CA ALA A 3 -9.43 26.28 -20.95
C ALA A 3 -10.52 26.00 -19.89
N LEU A 4 -10.64 26.87 -18.89
CA LEU A 4 -11.82 26.97 -18.06
C LEU A 4 -12.97 27.40 -19.00
N ALA A 5 -13.75 26.43 -19.42
CA ALA A 5 -15.09 26.70 -19.93
C ALA A 5 -15.91 27.21 -18.75
N LEU A 6 -16.03 28.53 -18.64
CA LEU A 6 -17.02 29.17 -17.78
C LEU A 6 -18.37 28.76 -18.36
N ALA A 7 -18.95 27.69 -17.81
CA ALA A 7 -20.34 27.37 -18.01
C ALA A 7 -21.16 28.58 -17.53
N GLN A 8 -21.75 29.29 -18.46
CA GLN A 8 -22.86 30.23 -18.19
C GLN A 8 -24.07 29.38 -17.76
N GLY A 9 -23.95 28.77 -16.56
CA GLY A 9 -25.05 28.12 -15.90
C GLY A 9 -25.95 29.24 -15.34
N GLU A 10 -27.22 29.15 -15.61
CA GLU A 10 -28.27 29.92 -14.93
C GLU A 10 -27.90 30.01 -13.44
N ARG A 11 -27.95 31.24 -12.91
CA ARG A 11 -27.75 31.50 -11.47
C ARG A 11 -28.89 30.87 -10.70
N ARG A 12 -28.78 29.58 -10.43
CA ARG A 12 -29.77 28.85 -9.62
C ARG A 12 -29.59 29.29 -8.18
N MET A 13 -30.60 29.93 -7.64
CA MET A 13 -30.66 30.26 -6.21
C MET A 13 -30.92 28.94 -5.47
N LEU A 14 -29.90 28.40 -4.83
CA LEU A 14 -30.03 27.24 -3.97
C LEU A 14 -30.58 27.69 -2.61
N SER A 15 -31.62 27.01 -2.13
CA SER A 15 -32.05 27.17 -0.73
C SER A 15 -30.95 26.55 0.20
N LEU A 16 -30.98 26.95 1.48
CA LEU A 16 -30.03 26.40 2.45
C LEU A 16 -30.15 24.87 2.57
N ASP A 17 -31.37 24.35 2.57
CA ASP A 17 -31.64 22.93 2.68
C ASP A 17 -31.11 22.14 1.46
N GLU A 18 -31.31 22.69 0.25
CA GLU A 18 -30.72 22.09 -0.97
C GLU A 18 -29.19 22.11 -0.95
N ALA A 19 -28.60 23.22 -0.48
CA ALA A 19 -27.15 23.33 -0.36
C ALA A 19 -26.60 22.32 0.65
N ILE A 20 -27.29 22.11 1.78
CA ILE A 20 -26.92 21.07 2.76
C ILE A 20 -27.00 19.68 2.11
N ALA A 21 -28.10 19.38 1.42
CA ALA A 21 -28.28 18.07 0.78
C ALA A 21 -27.18 17.77 -0.25
N VAL A 22 -26.85 18.72 -1.12
CA VAL A 22 -25.78 18.59 -2.12
C VAL A 22 -24.42 18.42 -1.43
N THR A 23 -24.14 19.22 -0.38
CA THR A 23 -22.87 19.12 0.35
C THR A 23 -22.69 17.75 0.98
N LEU A 24 -23.72 17.20 1.61
CA LEU A 24 -23.63 15.89 2.25
C LEU A 24 -23.51 14.73 1.27
N THR A 25 -24.03 14.87 0.04
CA THR A 25 -23.96 13.80 -0.97
C THR A 25 -22.70 13.86 -1.84
N GLU A 26 -22.23 15.06 -2.15
CA GLU A 26 -21.17 15.24 -3.15
C GLU A 26 -19.79 15.56 -2.55
N ASN A 27 -19.76 16.03 -1.30
CA ASN A 27 -18.51 16.47 -0.68
C ASN A 27 -17.52 15.28 -0.52
N PRO A 28 -16.26 15.41 -0.99
CA PRO A 28 -15.25 14.37 -0.87
C PRO A 28 -14.93 13.98 0.58
N ALA A 29 -15.02 14.93 1.53
CA ALA A 29 -14.76 14.64 2.94
C ALA A 29 -15.85 13.72 3.54
N MET A 30 -17.09 13.86 3.10
CA MET A 30 -18.17 12.95 3.51
C MET A 30 -17.97 11.55 2.94
N LYS A 31 -17.58 11.46 1.68
CA LYS A 31 -17.24 10.18 1.04
C LYS A 31 -16.04 9.50 1.71
N ALA A 32 -15.01 10.28 2.10
CA ALA A 32 -13.86 9.76 2.84
C ALA A 32 -14.29 9.18 4.19
N ALA A 33 -15.10 9.90 4.97
CA ALA A 33 -15.63 9.40 6.24
C ALA A 33 -16.44 8.10 6.11
N GLU A 34 -17.23 7.97 5.03
CA GLU A 34 -17.93 6.70 4.72
C GLU A 34 -16.97 5.54 4.45
N PHE A 35 -15.88 5.79 3.72
CA PHE A 35 -14.88 4.76 3.46
C PHE A 35 -14.10 4.38 4.72
N GLU A 36 -13.81 5.33 5.62
CA GLU A 36 -13.20 5.06 6.92
C GLU A 36 -14.09 4.19 7.80
N GLU A 37 -15.38 4.47 7.85
CA GLU A 37 -16.36 3.64 8.56
C GLU A 37 -16.40 2.20 7.99
N LYS A 38 -16.45 2.07 6.65
CA LYS A 38 -16.41 0.78 5.97
C LYS A 38 -15.10 0.04 6.25
N ALA A 39 -13.97 0.74 6.29
CA ALA A 39 -12.67 0.16 6.62
C ALA A 39 -12.65 -0.38 8.06
N ALA A 40 -13.11 0.41 9.03
CA ALA A 40 -13.21 -0.01 10.43
C ALA A 40 -14.13 -1.24 10.62
N MET A 41 -15.22 -1.32 9.85
CA MET A 41 -16.10 -2.49 9.82
C MET A 41 -15.34 -3.74 9.31
N GLN A 42 -14.53 -3.61 8.26
CA GLN A 42 -13.74 -4.74 7.76
C GLN A 42 -12.61 -5.14 8.73
N GLU A 43 -11.99 -4.18 9.41
CA GLU A 43 -11.03 -4.45 10.49
C GLU A 43 -11.65 -5.25 11.64
N ARG A 44 -12.89 -4.91 12.02
CA ARG A 44 -13.63 -5.72 13.00
C ARG A 44 -13.89 -7.14 12.51
N ARG A 45 -14.24 -7.32 11.23
CA ARG A 45 -14.39 -8.67 10.64
C ARG A 45 -13.07 -9.42 10.65
N ALA A 46 -11.96 -8.76 10.31
CA ALA A 46 -10.63 -9.33 10.38
C ALA A 46 -10.24 -9.74 11.81
N ALA A 47 -10.59 -8.93 12.81
CA ALA A 47 -10.36 -9.26 14.22
C ALA A 47 -11.12 -10.54 14.66
N ILE A 48 -12.31 -10.77 14.15
CA ILE A 48 -13.04 -12.04 14.39
C ILE A 48 -12.27 -13.21 13.76
N GLY A 49 -11.68 -13.00 12.58
CA GLY A 49 -10.84 -13.97 11.88
C GLY A 49 -9.59 -14.42 12.64
N LEU A 50 -9.15 -13.68 13.67
CA LEU A 50 -8.01 -14.09 14.52
C LEU A 50 -8.24 -15.42 15.26
N ARG A 51 -9.48 -15.89 15.36
CA ARG A 51 -9.83 -17.21 15.90
C ARG A 51 -9.80 -18.33 14.86
N MET A 52 -9.71 -17.97 13.59
CA MET A 52 -9.72 -18.95 12.50
C MET A 52 -8.37 -19.63 12.34
N PRO A 53 -8.31 -20.89 11.88
CA PRO A 53 -7.08 -21.53 11.50
C PRO A 53 -6.39 -20.72 10.38
N LYS A 54 -5.10 -20.49 10.52
CA LYS A 54 -4.26 -19.91 9.48
C LYS A 54 -3.59 -21.05 8.72
N ILE A 55 -3.83 -21.09 7.42
CA ILE A 55 -3.17 -22.02 6.51
C ILE A 55 -2.04 -21.24 5.83
N ASN A 56 -0.82 -21.75 5.93
CA ASN A 56 0.33 -21.20 5.24
C ASN A 56 0.96 -22.28 4.37
N VAL A 57 1.34 -21.89 3.16
CA VAL A 57 2.11 -22.71 2.24
C VAL A 57 3.41 -21.95 1.97
N THR A 58 4.52 -22.64 2.16
CA THR A 58 5.85 -22.09 1.92
C THR A 58 6.56 -22.97 0.94
N GLY A 59 7.16 -22.40 -0.08
CA GLY A 59 8.02 -23.12 -1.03
C GLY A 59 9.26 -22.28 -1.31
N ALA A 60 10.38 -22.96 -1.46
CA ALA A 60 11.60 -22.35 -1.95
C ALA A 60 12.27 -23.28 -2.95
N TYR A 61 12.90 -22.68 -3.95
CA TYR A 61 13.73 -23.35 -4.93
C TYR A 61 15.06 -22.62 -5.05
N ALA A 62 16.14 -23.35 -4.93
CA ALA A 62 17.47 -22.83 -5.12
C ALA A 62 18.20 -23.64 -6.20
N TYR A 63 18.92 -22.93 -7.06
CA TYR A 63 19.78 -23.53 -8.07
C TYR A 63 21.23 -23.12 -7.78
N LEU A 64 22.06 -24.09 -7.46
CA LEU A 64 23.49 -23.92 -7.20
C LEU A 64 24.26 -23.98 -8.52
N GLY A 65 25.35 -23.26 -8.63
CA GLY A 65 26.18 -23.27 -9.85
C GLY A 65 26.81 -24.64 -10.16
N LYS A 66 27.01 -25.48 -9.14
CA LYS A 66 27.50 -26.84 -9.23
C LYS A 66 26.99 -27.68 -8.06
N ASP A 67 27.10 -29.00 -8.23
CA ASP A 67 26.74 -29.93 -7.17
C ASP A 67 27.69 -29.77 -5.98
N ILE A 68 27.16 -29.94 -4.77
CA ILE A 68 27.98 -29.96 -3.55
C ILE A 68 28.37 -31.40 -3.29
N GLY A 69 29.67 -31.67 -3.24
CA GLY A 69 30.18 -33.01 -3.00
C GLY A 69 31.67 -33.02 -2.70
N PHE A 70 32.18 -34.20 -2.49
CA PHE A 70 33.61 -34.45 -2.34
C PHE A 70 34.18 -35.02 -3.65
N ASP A 71 35.22 -34.38 -4.16
CA ASP A 71 35.94 -34.82 -5.34
C ASP A 71 37.20 -35.57 -4.90
N PHE A 72 37.19 -36.89 -5.11
CA PHE A 72 38.34 -37.78 -4.83
C PHE A 72 39.14 -38.07 -6.09
N ASN A 73 38.85 -37.43 -7.22
CA ASN A 73 39.54 -37.68 -8.48
C ASN A 73 41.03 -37.34 -8.40
N GLU A 74 41.42 -36.38 -7.55
CA GLU A 74 42.85 -36.07 -7.32
C GLU A 74 43.65 -37.24 -6.72
N MET A 75 42.97 -38.14 -6.01
CA MET A 75 43.63 -39.35 -5.44
C MET A 75 43.90 -40.43 -6.47
N LYS A 76 43.33 -40.33 -7.67
CA LYS A 76 43.58 -41.32 -8.76
C LYS A 76 45.04 -41.36 -9.22
N GLY A 77 45.71 -40.21 -9.26
CA GLY A 77 47.11 -40.12 -9.66
C GLY A 77 48.01 -40.93 -8.74
N PRO A 78 48.02 -40.70 -7.44
CA PRO A 78 48.75 -41.51 -6.47
C PRO A 78 48.37 -43.00 -6.48
N ALA A 79 47.05 -43.31 -6.60
CA ALA A 79 46.55 -44.68 -6.66
C ALA A 79 47.05 -45.41 -7.91
N LYS A 80 47.05 -44.73 -9.07
CA LYS A 80 47.57 -45.28 -10.32
C LYS A 80 49.08 -45.55 -10.28
N ASN A 81 49.83 -44.63 -9.67
CA ASN A 81 51.29 -44.79 -9.49
C ASN A 81 51.61 -45.95 -8.57
N LEU A 82 50.89 -46.09 -7.44
CA LEU A 82 51.07 -47.21 -6.53
C LEU A 82 50.76 -48.58 -7.22
N ALA A 83 49.62 -48.61 -7.94
CA ALA A 83 49.27 -49.80 -8.72
C ALA A 83 50.34 -50.16 -9.76
N GLY A 84 50.86 -49.18 -10.48
CA GLY A 84 51.97 -49.38 -11.45
C GLY A 84 53.25 -49.89 -10.80
N GLN A 85 53.63 -49.37 -9.63
CA GLN A 85 54.75 -49.82 -8.87
C GLN A 85 54.62 -51.29 -8.38
N LEU A 86 53.43 -51.63 -7.88
CA LEU A 86 53.13 -53.00 -7.43
C LEU A 86 53.16 -54.01 -8.58
N LEU A 87 52.57 -53.64 -9.72
CA LEU A 87 52.57 -54.48 -10.93
C LEU A 87 53.97 -54.66 -11.54
N GLY A 88 54.82 -53.62 -11.40
CA GLY A 88 56.20 -53.66 -11.89
C GLY A 88 57.24 -54.24 -10.91
N SER A 89 56.84 -54.50 -9.66
CA SER A 89 57.76 -54.95 -8.59
C SER A 89 58.23 -56.42 -8.72
N GLY A 90 57.70 -57.20 -9.64
CA GLY A 90 57.98 -58.61 -9.78
C GLY A 90 57.40 -59.53 -8.70
N LEU A 91 56.65 -58.94 -7.74
CA LEU A 91 55.96 -59.68 -6.68
C LEU A 91 54.70 -60.36 -7.16
N ILE A 92 54.16 -59.91 -8.31
CA ILE A 92 52.94 -60.41 -8.91
C ILE A 92 53.27 -61.31 -10.10
N PRO A 93 52.77 -62.53 -10.16
CA PRO A 93 52.99 -63.41 -11.30
C PRO A 93 52.48 -62.76 -12.60
N PRO A 94 53.26 -62.85 -13.72
CA PRO A 94 52.89 -62.24 -14.99
C PRO A 94 51.47 -62.61 -15.50
N GLU A 95 51.03 -63.82 -15.19
CA GLU A 95 49.73 -64.37 -15.60
C GLU A 95 48.59 -63.72 -14.91
N ALA A 96 48.80 -63.13 -13.73
CA ALA A 96 47.73 -62.40 -12.96
C ALA A 96 47.62 -60.96 -13.37
N ILE A 97 48.60 -60.34 -14.02
CA ILE A 97 48.63 -58.92 -14.40
C ILE A 97 47.45 -58.53 -15.29
N PRO A 98 47.06 -59.31 -16.33
CA PRO A 98 45.88 -58.93 -17.16
C PRO A 98 44.57 -58.88 -16.36
N SER A 99 44.39 -59.85 -15.43
CA SER A 99 43.17 -59.89 -14.59
C SER A 99 43.08 -58.71 -13.61
N ILE A 100 44.21 -58.33 -13.00
CA ILE A 100 44.31 -57.20 -12.09
C ILE A 100 44.11 -55.91 -12.85
N ASN A 101 44.64 -55.70 -14.02
CA ASN A 101 44.41 -54.56 -14.87
C ASN A 101 42.94 -54.45 -15.32
N GLY A 102 42.31 -55.59 -15.59
CA GLY A 102 40.89 -55.68 -15.92
C GLY A 102 40.01 -55.18 -14.80
N LEU A 103 40.42 -55.32 -13.54
CA LEU A 103 39.70 -54.83 -12.37
C LEU A 103 40.04 -53.34 -12.02
N LEU A 104 41.35 -53.01 -12.11
CA LEU A 104 41.82 -51.68 -11.75
C LEU A 104 41.47 -50.61 -12.76
N ASN A 105 41.50 -50.90 -14.05
CA ASN A 105 41.24 -49.90 -15.09
C ASN A 105 39.81 -49.33 -15.01
N PRO A 106 38.74 -50.11 -14.87
CA PRO A 106 37.41 -49.56 -14.68
C PRO A 106 37.31 -48.71 -13.42
N LEU A 107 37.94 -49.15 -12.32
CA LEU A 107 37.89 -48.44 -11.05
C LEU A 107 38.65 -47.11 -11.13
N LEU A 108 39.83 -47.07 -11.69
CA LEU A 108 40.64 -45.87 -11.84
C LEU A 108 40.08 -44.87 -12.87
N ASN A 109 39.29 -45.35 -13.83
CA ASN A 109 38.63 -44.49 -14.83
C ASN A 109 37.24 -44.08 -14.44
N ALA A 110 36.61 -44.67 -13.41
CA ALA A 110 35.33 -44.25 -12.86
C ALA A 110 35.46 -42.85 -12.28
N ASP A 111 34.37 -42.10 -12.26
CA ASP A 111 34.35 -40.80 -11.58
C ASP A 111 34.22 -40.98 -10.07
N TRP A 112 35.18 -40.44 -9.31
CA TRP A 112 35.25 -40.54 -7.85
C TRP A 112 34.70 -39.27 -7.21
N PHE A 113 33.51 -38.83 -7.68
CA PHE A 113 32.81 -37.72 -7.10
C PHE A 113 31.61 -38.21 -6.26
N LEU A 114 31.67 -37.91 -4.96
CA LEU A 114 30.58 -38.21 -4.05
C LEU A 114 29.65 -36.99 -3.95
N THR A 115 28.53 -37.00 -4.64
CA THR A 115 27.52 -35.95 -4.56
C THR A 115 26.79 -36.05 -3.24
N LEU A 116 26.85 -34.99 -2.44
CA LEU A 116 26.09 -34.85 -1.20
C LEU A 116 24.75 -34.12 -1.45
N GLN A 117 24.77 -33.15 -2.37
CA GLN A 117 23.63 -32.35 -2.73
C GLN A 117 23.67 -31.99 -4.21
N ASP A 118 22.61 -32.30 -4.92
CA ASP A 118 22.42 -31.85 -6.31
C ASP A 118 22.33 -30.33 -6.40
N ARG A 119 22.69 -29.76 -7.53
CA ARG A 119 22.64 -28.33 -7.81
C ARG A 119 21.25 -27.74 -7.71
N SER A 120 20.21 -28.53 -7.82
CA SER A 120 18.82 -28.11 -7.68
C SER A 120 18.25 -28.59 -6.35
N LEU A 121 17.80 -27.65 -5.53
CA LEU A 121 17.15 -27.92 -4.26
C LEU A 121 15.79 -27.23 -4.25
N GLY A 122 14.74 -28.00 -4.07
CA GLY A 122 13.39 -27.46 -3.93
C GLY A 122 12.69 -28.10 -2.74
N PHE A 123 11.94 -27.30 -2.00
CA PHE A 123 11.02 -27.81 -1.01
C PHE A 123 9.68 -27.07 -1.06
N VAL A 124 8.63 -27.78 -0.73
CA VAL A 124 7.29 -27.25 -0.51
C VAL A 124 6.81 -27.77 0.84
N GLY A 125 6.38 -26.86 1.70
CA GLY A 125 5.85 -27.20 3.00
C GLY A 125 4.50 -26.49 3.23
N GLY A 126 3.63 -27.11 3.99
CA GLY A 126 2.37 -26.51 4.41
C GLY A 126 2.20 -26.64 5.92
N GLY A 127 1.53 -25.64 6.51
CA GLY A 127 1.23 -25.64 7.93
C GLY A 127 -0.14 -25.08 8.21
N VAL A 128 -0.79 -25.59 9.26
CA VAL A 128 -2.03 -25.04 9.81
C VAL A 128 -1.76 -24.63 11.26
N THR A 129 -1.98 -23.36 11.56
CA THR A 129 -1.82 -22.84 12.93
C THR A 129 -3.15 -22.32 13.42
N MET A 130 -3.63 -22.85 14.53
CA MET A 130 -4.88 -22.40 15.17
C MET A 130 -4.59 -21.99 16.62
N PRO A 131 -4.86 -20.73 16.99
CA PRO A 131 -4.68 -20.30 18.37
C PRO A 131 -5.82 -20.86 19.25
N ILE A 132 -5.52 -21.80 20.13
CA ILE A 132 -6.50 -22.39 21.06
C ILE A 132 -6.72 -21.44 22.24
N TRP A 133 -5.64 -20.89 22.79
CA TRP A 133 -5.68 -19.96 23.90
C TRP A 133 -4.51 -18.99 23.88
N LEU A 134 -4.78 -17.69 24.01
CA LEU A 134 -3.79 -16.63 23.99
C LEU A 134 -3.99 -15.64 25.17
N GLY A 135 -4.37 -16.15 26.35
CA GLY A 135 -4.49 -15.31 27.54
C GLY A 135 -5.43 -14.11 27.38
N GLY A 136 -6.51 -14.25 26.63
CA GLY A 136 -7.50 -13.18 26.42
C GLY A 136 -7.13 -12.15 25.34
N LYS A 137 -5.96 -12.22 24.70
CA LYS A 137 -5.52 -11.27 23.65
C LYS A 137 -6.51 -11.15 22.50
N ILE A 138 -7.06 -12.26 22.02
CA ILE A 138 -8.05 -12.25 20.93
C ILE A 138 -9.34 -11.54 21.34
N ASN A 139 -9.79 -11.74 22.60
CA ASN A 139 -10.97 -11.06 23.12
C ASN A 139 -10.73 -9.55 23.26
N ALA A 140 -9.54 -9.16 23.71
CA ALA A 140 -9.15 -7.76 23.78
C ALA A 140 -9.07 -7.11 22.39
N ALA A 141 -8.45 -7.78 21.41
CA ALA A 141 -8.39 -7.31 20.03
C ALA A 141 -9.79 -7.13 19.40
N ASN A 142 -10.70 -8.09 19.62
CA ASN A 142 -12.08 -7.98 19.13
C ASN A 142 -12.85 -6.83 19.81
N ARG A 143 -12.61 -6.57 21.10
CA ARG A 143 -13.21 -5.40 21.78
C ARG A 143 -12.66 -4.09 21.25
N ALA A 144 -11.35 -4.01 21.06
CA ALA A 144 -10.70 -2.83 20.47
C ALA A 144 -11.23 -2.54 19.05
N ALA A 145 -11.31 -3.55 18.21
CA ALA A 145 -11.85 -3.40 16.85
C ALA A 145 -13.32 -2.93 16.84
N ARG A 146 -14.14 -3.40 17.81
CA ARG A 146 -15.53 -2.91 17.97
C ARG A 146 -15.58 -1.45 18.41
N ILE A 147 -14.66 -1.02 19.27
CA ILE A 147 -14.56 0.37 19.71
C ILE A 147 -14.11 1.23 18.52
N ASN A 148 -13.12 0.80 17.76
CA ASN A 148 -12.66 1.52 16.56
C ASN A 148 -13.77 1.71 15.54
N GLU A 149 -14.60 0.70 15.27
CA GLU A 149 -15.78 0.80 14.39
C GLU A 149 -16.73 1.90 14.87
N ARG A 150 -17.05 1.94 16.18
CA ARG A 150 -17.90 2.99 16.75
C ARG A 150 -17.24 4.37 16.67
N THR A 151 -15.94 4.45 16.92
CA THR A 151 -15.18 5.70 16.81
C THR A 151 -15.22 6.23 15.38
N ALA A 152 -15.05 5.38 14.37
CA ALA A 152 -15.14 5.78 12.97
C ALA A 152 -16.54 6.31 12.61
N ALA A 153 -17.61 5.67 13.09
CA ALA A 153 -18.99 6.14 12.89
C ALA A 153 -19.21 7.52 13.53
N GLU A 154 -18.71 7.74 14.76
CA GLU A 154 -18.82 9.05 15.42
C GLU A 154 -17.96 10.13 14.76
N GLN A 155 -16.80 9.79 14.22
CA GLN A 155 -16.00 10.68 13.40
C GLN A 155 -16.71 11.08 12.10
N GLY A 156 -17.45 10.16 11.48
CA GLY A 156 -18.33 10.45 10.35
C GLY A 156 -19.42 11.47 10.72
N ASN A 157 -20.07 11.31 11.88
CA ASN A 157 -21.04 12.27 12.41
C ASN A 157 -20.40 13.64 12.69
N GLN A 158 -19.20 13.66 13.24
CA GLN A 158 -18.45 14.89 13.48
C GLN A 158 -18.12 15.62 12.17
N THR A 159 -17.64 14.90 11.15
CA THR A 159 -17.37 15.45 9.82
C THR A 159 -18.64 16.05 9.20
N ARG A 160 -19.76 15.34 9.29
CA ARG A 160 -21.06 15.83 8.83
C ARG A 160 -21.44 17.15 9.49
N ASN A 161 -21.36 17.22 10.81
CA ASN A 161 -21.73 18.41 11.57
C ASN A 161 -20.79 19.59 11.26
N ALA A 162 -19.49 19.34 11.12
CA ALA A 162 -18.52 20.35 10.74
C ALA A 162 -18.80 20.93 9.35
N LEU A 163 -19.12 20.08 8.36
CA LEU A 163 -19.48 20.50 7.01
C LEU A 163 -20.75 21.33 6.99
N ILE A 164 -21.77 20.95 7.76
CA ILE A 164 -23.01 21.74 7.87
C ILE A 164 -22.71 23.11 8.47
N SER A 165 -21.92 23.17 9.55
CA SER A 165 -21.58 24.45 10.20
C SER A 165 -20.81 25.38 9.26
N GLU A 166 -19.82 24.84 8.57
CA GLU A 166 -19.02 25.57 7.59
C GLU A 166 -19.88 26.07 6.41
N LEU A 167 -20.79 25.23 5.92
CA LEU A 167 -21.71 25.62 4.85
C LEU A 167 -22.61 26.76 5.29
N VAL A 168 -23.22 26.69 6.48
CA VAL A 168 -24.10 27.73 7.02
C VAL A 168 -23.36 29.07 7.14
N GLU A 169 -22.14 29.03 7.67
CA GLU A 169 -21.30 30.23 7.78
C GLU A 169 -21.02 30.85 6.40
N ARG A 170 -20.62 30.03 5.43
CA ARG A 170 -20.33 30.50 4.06
C ARG A 170 -21.57 30.98 3.32
N TYR A 171 -22.72 30.32 3.51
CA TYR A 171 -23.97 30.69 2.88
C TYR A 171 -24.44 32.09 3.34
N PHE A 172 -24.48 32.33 4.66
CA PHE A 172 -24.84 33.65 5.20
C PHE A 172 -23.77 34.70 4.96
N GLY A 173 -22.47 34.30 4.96
CA GLY A 173 -21.35 35.17 4.58
C GLY A 173 -21.50 35.69 3.14
N LEU A 174 -21.91 34.83 2.21
CA LEU A 174 -22.20 35.24 0.83
C LEU A 174 -23.38 36.20 0.76
N ALA A 175 -24.46 35.90 1.46
CA ALA A 175 -25.65 36.77 1.51
C ALA A 175 -25.30 38.18 2.05
N LEU A 176 -24.51 38.24 3.13
CA LEU A 176 -24.00 39.48 3.69
C LEU A 176 -23.13 40.26 2.69
N ALA A 177 -22.19 39.55 2.04
CA ALA A 177 -21.33 40.18 1.03
C ALA A 177 -22.15 40.80 -0.12
N MET A 178 -23.19 40.13 -0.57
CA MET A 178 -24.09 40.66 -1.60
C MET A 178 -24.80 41.94 -1.12
N GLN A 179 -25.28 41.98 0.13
CA GLN A 179 -25.88 43.19 0.72
C GLN A 179 -24.88 44.34 0.84
N VAL A 180 -23.63 44.05 1.26
CA VAL A 180 -22.55 45.05 1.33
C VAL A 180 -22.27 45.66 -0.04
N VAL A 181 -22.24 44.85 -1.09
CA VAL A 181 -22.08 45.35 -2.46
C VAL A 181 -23.21 46.32 -2.85
N GLU A 182 -24.46 45.98 -2.51
CA GLU A 182 -25.60 46.82 -2.81
C GLU A 182 -25.55 48.16 -2.05
N VAL A 183 -25.25 48.14 -0.76
CA VAL A 183 -25.07 49.37 0.04
C VAL A 183 -23.95 50.23 -0.53
N ARG A 184 -22.78 49.62 -0.92
CA ARG A 184 -21.68 50.36 -1.54
C ARG A 184 -22.08 51.04 -2.85
N ARG A 185 -22.89 50.38 -3.67
CA ARG A 185 -23.44 51.01 -4.90
C ARG A 185 -24.30 52.23 -4.58
N GLN A 186 -25.21 52.11 -3.60
CA GLN A 186 -26.06 53.23 -3.17
C GLN A 186 -25.21 54.41 -2.65
N VAL A 187 -24.13 54.12 -1.90
CA VAL A 187 -23.20 55.17 -1.44
C VAL A 187 -22.51 55.88 -2.63
N VAL A 188 -22.04 55.12 -3.62
CA VAL A 188 -21.45 55.71 -4.82
C VAL A 188 -22.43 56.58 -5.58
N ASP A 189 -23.67 56.14 -5.74
CA ASP A 189 -24.72 56.92 -6.41
C ASP A 189 -25.11 58.16 -5.62
N GLY A 190 -25.13 58.08 -4.29
CA GLY A 190 -25.33 59.24 -3.42
C GLY A 190 -24.21 60.29 -3.56
N VAL A 191 -22.98 59.83 -3.50
CA VAL A 191 -21.81 60.73 -3.67
C VAL A 191 -21.78 61.39 -5.07
N ARG A 192 -22.14 60.67 -6.12
CA ARG A 192 -22.31 61.24 -7.47
C ARG A 192 -23.31 62.39 -7.50
N ARG A 193 -24.51 62.18 -6.93
CA ARG A 193 -25.53 63.21 -6.86
C ARG A 193 -25.02 64.42 -6.09
N HIS A 194 -24.38 64.21 -4.94
CA HIS A 194 -23.78 65.33 -4.19
C HIS A 194 -22.74 66.07 -4.98
N LEU A 195 -21.90 65.40 -5.78
CA LEU A 195 -20.95 66.04 -6.66
C LEU A 195 -21.64 66.88 -7.76
N GLU A 196 -22.67 66.31 -8.39
CA GLU A 196 -23.48 67.01 -9.40
C GLU A 196 -24.15 68.29 -8.80
N ASP A 197 -24.71 68.18 -7.60
CA ASP A 197 -25.30 69.31 -6.87
C ASP A 197 -24.26 70.36 -6.53
N ALA A 198 -23.07 69.97 -6.06
CA ALA A 198 -21.99 70.87 -5.74
C ALA A 198 -21.50 71.66 -7.00
N ILE A 199 -21.35 70.95 -8.13
CA ILE A 199 -20.97 71.59 -9.41
C ILE A 199 -22.07 72.57 -9.87
N ALA A 200 -23.35 72.22 -9.69
CA ALA A 200 -24.43 73.09 -10.02
C ALA A 200 -24.47 74.37 -9.13
N LEU A 201 -24.22 74.23 -7.82
CA LEU A 201 -24.15 75.32 -6.88
C LEU A 201 -22.95 76.25 -7.17
N GLU A 202 -21.81 75.70 -7.52
CA GLU A 202 -20.62 76.46 -7.94
C GLU A 202 -20.91 77.29 -9.21
N LYS A 203 -21.51 76.66 -10.24
CA LYS A 203 -21.90 77.33 -11.47
C LYS A 203 -22.86 78.49 -11.25
N ASN A 204 -23.73 78.42 -10.24
CA ASN A 204 -24.67 79.48 -9.90
C ASN A 204 -24.11 80.48 -8.90
N GLY A 205 -22.81 80.39 -8.56
CA GLY A 205 -22.15 81.34 -7.65
C GLY A 205 -22.59 81.28 -6.19
N MET A 206 -23.19 80.16 -5.78
CA MET A 206 -23.69 79.93 -4.41
C MET A 206 -22.63 79.38 -3.46
N ILE A 207 -21.56 78.81 -3.99
CA ILE A 207 -20.37 78.32 -3.23
C ILE A 207 -19.11 78.82 -3.94
N ALA A 208 -18.06 79.10 -3.17
CA ALA A 208 -16.73 79.38 -3.69
C ALA A 208 -15.99 78.11 -4.04
N GLN A 209 -15.05 78.16 -4.98
CA GLN A 209 -14.12 77.07 -5.30
C GLN A 209 -13.35 76.62 -4.09
#